data_958e13371304dc49f3a6b4d01a8ac97a
#
_entry.id   958e13371304dc49f3a6b4d01a8ac97a
#
_cell.length_a   1.000
_cell.length_b   1.000
_cell.length_c   1.000
_cell.angle_alpha   90.00
_cell.angle_beta   90.00
_cell.angle_gamma   90.00
#
_symmetry.space_group_name_H-M   'P 1'
#
loop_
_entity.id
_entity.type
_entity.pdbx_description
1 polymer ?
#
loop_
_entity_poly.entity_id
_entity_poly.type
_entity_poly.pdbx_seq_one_letter_code
_entity_poly.pdbx_strand_id
1 'polypeptide(L)'
;MTTPASTPTPARTVALPGGLTVTIQEFGENTEGTGVLVLHGGAGPRTVAGISSALSEHVYVVTPTHPGFDGTPRPERFDTVADLAIAYLDLLDTLDLKGVMVIGNSIGGWIAAEMALRDNQGRIGALTLLNAVGIHAHMVENRVVDVRTMAPSDISQLSFAKAEFRPDFASFTDGQRAAAGANQKTLAIYGGDHLTYDPKLRGRLHRVTVPVLVVWGEEDGIAPLKYGRGYADAFPNGHFAPIADAAHFPQIEALGATLGAIGNFVSTVVKPGETD
;
A
#
# COMPACT_ATOMS: atom_id res chain seq x y z
N MET A 1 7.10 -14.25 -25.92
CA MET A 1 8.09 -14.87 -25.01
C MET A 1 7.88 -14.18 -23.68
N THR A 2 7.28 -14.85 -22.69
CA THR A 2 7.13 -14.31 -21.34
C THR A 2 8.49 -14.38 -20.67
N THR A 3 9.07 -13.24 -20.34
CA THR A 3 10.26 -13.17 -19.48
C THR A 3 9.90 -13.85 -18.15
N PRO A 4 10.71 -14.77 -17.63
CA PRO A 4 10.41 -15.37 -16.33
C PRO A 4 10.42 -14.26 -15.27
N ALA A 5 9.43 -14.31 -14.35
CA ALA A 5 9.37 -13.39 -13.22
C ALA A 5 10.74 -13.34 -12.52
N SER A 6 11.26 -12.14 -12.29
CA SER A 6 12.57 -11.99 -11.65
C SER A 6 12.48 -12.51 -10.22
N THR A 7 13.44 -13.36 -9.85
CA THR A 7 13.57 -13.81 -8.45
C THR A 7 13.88 -12.59 -7.58
N PRO A 8 13.15 -12.38 -6.46
CA PRO A 8 13.44 -11.27 -5.59
C PRO A 8 14.87 -11.35 -5.05
N THR A 9 15.56 -10.23 -5.00
CA THR A 9 16.85 -10.17 -4.30
C THR A 9 16.65 -10.45 -2.81
N PRO A 10 17.63 -10.97 -2.08
CA PRO A 10 17.53 -11.07 -0.62
C PRO A 10 17.20 -9.71 -0.01
N ALA A 11 16.32 -9.70 0.99
CA ALA A 11 16.00 -8.46 1.70
C ALA A 11 17.28 -7.82 2.28
N ARG A 12 17.39 -6.50 2.14
CA ARG A 12 18.52 -5.73 2.69
C ARG A 12 18.03 -4.54 3.50
N THR A 13 18.90 -3.98 4.30
CA THR A 13 18.61 -2.76 5.06
C THR A 13 19.19 -1.52 4.38
N VAL A 14 18.44 -0.42 4.44
CA VAL A 14 18.85 0.90 3.95
C VAL A 14 18.84 1.85 5.13
N ALA A 15 19.98 2.51 5.37
CA ALA A 15 20.05 3.59 6.35
C ALA A 15 19.52 4.87 5.73
N LEU A 16 18.57 5.51 6.41
CA LEU A 16 17.95 6.77 5.98
C LEU A 16 18.46 7.95 6.79
N PRO A 17 18.32 9.19 6.28
CA PRO A 17 18.51 10.40 7.06
C PRO A 17 17.73 10.33 8.39
N GLY A 18 18.25 10.96 9.44
CA GLY A 18 17.61 10.91 10.76
C GLY A 18 17.78 9.58 11.53
N GLY A 19 18.58 8.64 11.01
CA GLY A 19 19.01 7.44 11.73
C GLY A 19 17.98 6.30 11.77
N LEU A 20 16.99 6.30 10.88
CA LEU A 20 16.13 5.15 10.64
C LEU A 20 16.82 4.16 9.70
N THR A 21 16.68 2.87 9.97
CA THR A 21 17.05 1.80 9.03
C THR A 21 15.79 1.07 8.60
N VAL A 22 15.56 0.97 7.30
CA VAL A 22 14.40 0.30 6.71
C VAL A 22 14.84 -0.97 6.01
N THR A 23 14.13 -2.08 6.23
CA THR A 23 14.31 -3.31 5.46
C THR A 23 13.53 -3.19 4.17
N ILE A 24 14.19 -3.43 3.04
CA ILE A 24 13.56 -3.44 1.70
C ILE A 24 13.79 -4.76 1.00
N GLN A 25 12.87 -5.10 0.12
CA GLN A 25 13.02 -6.13 -0.90
C GLN A 25 12.95 -5.47 -2.28
N GLU A 26 13.88 -5.83 -3.16
CA GLU A 26 13.96 -5.27 -4.49
C GLU A 26 13.67 -6.37 -5.52
N PHE A 27 13.04 -5.99 -6.62
CA PHE A 27 12.71 -6.88 -7.74
C PHE A 27 13.09 -6.15 -9.03
N GLY A 28 13.75 -6.84 -9.94
CA GLY A 28 14.30 -6.22 -11.16
C GLY A 28 15.55 -5.40 -10.90
N GLU A 29 15.97 -4.64 -11.90
CA GLU A 29 17.17 -3.79 -11.85
C GLU A 29 16.79 -2.31 -12.01
N ASN A 30 17.40 -1.44 -11.21
CA ASN A 30 17.26 0.01 -11.34
C ASN A 30 18.20 0.51 -12.43
N THR A 31 17.70 0.64 -13.64
CA THR A 31 18.50 1.12 -14.80
C THR A 31 18.23 2.57 -15.17
N GLU A 32 17.08 3.13 -14.75
CA GLU A 32 16.59 4.44 -15.22
C GLU A 32 16.34 5.45 -14.10
N GLY A 33 16.64 5.11 -12.84
CA GLY A 33 16.37 5.99 -11.70
C GLY A 33 14.87 6.22 -11.43
N THR A 34 14.01 5.32 -11.94
CA THR A 34 12.57 5.31 -11.71
C THR A 34 12.10 3.91 -11.35
N GLY A 35 10.84 3.74 -10.98
CA GLY A 35 10.28 2.44 -10.63
C GLY A 35 8.95 2.52 -9.91
N VAL A 36 8.64 1.46 -9.18
CA VAL A 36 7.44 1.35 -8.37
C VAL A 36 7.81 1.09 -6.92
N LEU A 37 7.27 1.88 -6.02
CA LEU A 37 7.31 1.64 -4.58
C LEU A 37 6.00 0.96 -4.15
N VAL A 38 6.08 -0.26 -3.58
CA VAL A 38 4.90 -1.02 -3.16
C VAL A 38 4.82 -1.10 -1.64
N LEU A 39 3.78 -0.51 -1.07
CA LEU A 39 3.55 -0.37 0.37
C LEU A 39 2.48 -1.36 0.84
N HIS A 40 2.84 -2.23 1.80
CA HIS A 40 1.93 -3.26 2.31
C HIS A 40 0.89 -2.72 3.30
N GLY A 41 -0.13 -3.52 3.54
CA GLY A 41 -1.15 -3.28 4.58
C GLY A 41 -0.77 -3.84 5.95
N GLY A 42 -1.73 -3.82 6.87
CA GLY A 42 -1.55 -4.28 8.26
C GLY A 42 -1.21 -5.76 8.42
N ALA A 43 -1.43 -6.59 7.40
CA ALA A 43 -1.07 -8.02 7.42
C ALA A 43 0.41 -8.30 7.05
N GLY A 44 1.19 -7.26 6.70
CA GLY A 44 2.63 -7.38 6.45
C GLY A 44 3.02 -7.53 4.97
N PRO A 45 4.33 -7.54 4.66
CA PRO A 45 4.86 -7.40 3.30
C PRO A 45 4.52 -8.57 2.36
N ARG A 46 4.22 -9.75 2.89
CA ARG A 46 3.83 -10.90 2.06
C ARG A 46 2.56 -10.66 1.25
N THR A 47 1.68 -9.77 1.70
CA THR A 47 0.42 -9.45 1.01
C THR A 47 0.60 -8.69 -0.31
N VAL A 48 1.78 -8.16 -0.54
CA VAL A 48 2.13 -7.42 -1.76
C VAL A 48 3.25 -8.09 -2.58
N ALA A 49 3.78 -9.22 -2.13
CA ALA A 49 4.86 -9.90 -2.81
C ALA A 49 4.48 -10.36 -4.23
N GLY A 50 3.25 -10.86 -4.41
CA GLY A 50 2.75 -11.33 -5.72
C GLY A 50 2.68 -10.21 -6.75
N ILE A 51 2.09 -9.07 -6.38
CA ILE A 51 2.01 -7.92 -7.29
C ILE A 51 3.38 -7.31 -7.55
N SER A 52 4.28 -7.27 -6.55
CA SER A 52 5.64 -6.78 -6.72
C SER A 52 6.44 -7.63 -7.70
N SER A 53 6.32 -8.97 -7.59
CA SER A 53 6.95 -9.90 -8.53
C SER A 53 6.39 -9.74 -9.94
N ALA A 54 5.08 -9.62 -10.11
CA ALA A 54 4.47 -9.46 -11.44
C ALA A 54 4.87 -8.13 -12.10
N LEU A 55 4.89 -7.03 -11.35
CA LEU A 55 5.33 -5.73 -11.86
C LEU A 55 6.81 -5.73 -12.28
N SER A 56 7.64 -6.52 -11.59
CA SER A 56 9.08 -6.58 -11.86
C SER A 56 9.47 -7.21 -13.20
N GLU A 57 8.51 -7.79 -13.91
CA GLU A 57 8.71 -8.22 -15.31
C GLU A 57 8.89 -7.02 -16.26
N HIS A 58 8.51 -5.81 -15.83
CA HIS A 58 8.49 -4.63 -16.67
C HIS A 58 9.20 -3.42 -16.06
N VAL A 59 9.30 -3.35 -14.73
CA VAL A 59 9.85 -2.17 -14.04
C VAL A 59 10.59 -2.58 -12.77
N TYR A 60 11.53 -1.75 -12.31
CA TYR A 60 12.15 -1.91 -11.00
C TYR A 60 11.14 -1.67 -9.87
N VAL A 61 11.10 -2.57 -8.90
CA VAL A 61 10.15 -2.52 -7.79
C VAL A 61 10.88 -2.55 -6.44
N VAL A 62 10.50 -1.66 -5.54
CA VAL A 62 10.95 -1.62 -4.15
C VAL A 62 9.77 -1.86 -3.22
N THR A 63 9.92 -2.82 -2.31
CA THR A 63 8.91 -3.13 -1.29
C THR A 63 9.55 -3.03 0.09
N PRO A 64 9.33 -1.93 0.84
CA PRO A 64 9.79 -1.82 2.21
C PRO A 64 8.90 -2.64 3.15
N THR A 65 9.51 -3.23 4.18
CA THR A 65 8.79 -3.69 5.37
C THR A 65 8.65 -2.51 6.31
N HIS A 66 7.42 -2.15 6.65
CA HIS A 66 7.18 -1.03 7.58
C HIS A 66 7.85 -1.30 8.93
N PRO A 67 8.58 -0.33 9.53
CA PRO A 67 9.21 -0.48 10.82
C PRO A 67 8.23 -1.02 11.88
N GLY A 68 8.63 -2.09 12.58
CA GLY A 68 7.80 -2.81 13.55
C GLY A 68 6.98 -3.97 12.98
N PHE A 69 6.85 -4.09 11.65
CA PHE A 69 6.21 -5.26 11.03
C PHE A 69 7.22 -6.38 10.77
N ASP A 70 6.74 -7.61 10.80
CA ASP A 70 7.51 -8.86 10.57
C ASP A 70 8.84 -8.91 11.33
N GLY A 71 8.85 -8.39 12.58
CA GLY A 71 10.00 -8.39 13.46
C GLY A 71 11.06 -7.33 13.17
N THR A 72 10.83 -6.42 12.23
CA THR A 72 11.76 -5.30 11.99
C THR A 72 11.74 -4.30 13.15
N PRO A 73 12.87 -3.63 13.46
CA PRO A 73 12.91 -2.62 14.51
C PRO A 73 12.00 -1.43 14.21
N ARG A 74 11.32 -0.90 15.23
CA ARG A 74 10.58 0.37 15.18
C ARG A 74 11.12 1.30 16.28
N PRO A 75 11.72 2.45 15.95
CA PRO A 75 12.02 3.47 16.95
C PRO A 75 10.74 4.01 17.60
N GLU A 76 10.75 4.30 18.89
CA GLU A 76 9.55 4.80 19.61
C GLU A 76 8.95 6.05 18.98
N ARG A 77 9.79 6.94 18.45
CA ARG A 77 9.37 8.17 17.77
C ARG A 77 8.66 7.96 16.43
N PHE A 78 8.66 6.74 15.89
CA PHE A 78 7.91 6.37 14.68
C PHE A 78 6.59 5.76 15.13
N ASP A 79 5.56 6.57 15.29
CA ASP A 79 4.26 6.17 15.82
C ASP A 79 3.06 6.68 14.99
N THR A 80 3.32 7.38 13.88
CA THR A 80 2.29 7.88 12.98
C THR A 80 2.51 7.46 11.53
N VAL A 81 1.44 7.44 10.72
CA VAL A 81 1.53 7.27 9.26
C VAL A 81 2.35 8.39 8.61
N ALA A 82 2.32 9.60 9.18
CA ALA A 82 3.11 10.72 8.70
C ALA A 82 4.62 10.49 8.81
N ASP A 83 5.08 9.81 9.87
CA ASP A 83 6.50 9.45 10.02
C ASP A 83 6.95 8.46 8.96
N LEU A 84 6.09 7.46 8.66
CA LEU A 84 6.36 6.51 7.58
C LEU A 84 6.39 7.20 6.21
N ALA A 85 5.50 8.15 5.98
CA ALA A 85 5.47 8.91 4.72
C ALA A 85 6.77 9.69 4.50
N ILE A 86 7.29 10.37 5.53
CA ILE A 86 8.58 11.07 5.45
C ILE A 86 9.72 10.07 5.23
N ALA A 87 9.75 8.98 5.99
CA ALA A 87 10.79 7.95 5.86
C ALA A 87 10.83 7.34 4.43
N TYR A 88 9.69 7.19 3.77
CA TYR A 88 9.68 6.64 2.41
C TYR A 88 9.99 7.70 1.34
N LEU A 89 9.77 8.97 1.57
CA LEU A 89 10.35 10.02 0.74
C LEU A 89 11.89 10.04 0.88
N ASP A 90 12.41 9.93 2.10
CA ASP A 90 13.85 9.78 2.35
C ASP A 90 14.42 8.51 1.70
N LEU A 91 13.63 7.42 1.64
CA LEU A 91 14.02 6.19 0.94
C LEU A 91 14.14 6.43 -0.56
N LEU A 92 13.17 7.11 -1.18
CA LEU A 92 13.23 7.45 -2.60
C LEU A 92 14.44 8.35 -2.90
N ASP A 93 14.74 9.31 -2.01
CA ASP A 93 15.94 10.16 -2.13
C ASP A 93 17.23 9.33 -2.02
N THR A 94 17.30 8.43 -1.04
CA THR A 94 18.49 7.58 -0.80
C THR A 94 18.76 6.61 -1.96
N LEU A 95 17.71 6.15 -2.62
CA LEU A 95 17.78 5.26 -3.80
C LEU A 95 17.89 6.04 -5.12
N ASP A 96 17.89 7.38 -5.07
CA ASP A 96 17.83 8.30 -6.22
C ASP A 96 16.73 7.96 -7.23
N LEU A 97 15.52 7.67 -6.72
CA LEU A 97 14.35 7.36 -7.52
C LEU A 97 13.49 8.61 -7.73
N LYS A 98 13.01 8.81 -8.97
CA LYS A 98 12.18 9.95 -9.38
C LYS A 98 11.03 9.51 -10.27
N GLY A 99 9.93 10.26 -10.24
CA GLY A 99 8.74 9.93 -11.04
C GLY A 99 8.12 8.58 -10.68
N VAL A 100 8.32 8.12 -9.45
CA VAL A 100 7.92 6.77 -8.98
C VAL A 100 6.41 6.65 -8.92
N MET A 101 5.87 5.53 -9.38
CA MET A 101 4.51 5.15 -8.99
C MET A 101 4.53 4.55 -7.59
N VAL A 102 3.73 5.08 -6.67
CA VAL A 102 3.56 4.50 -5.34
C VAL A 102 2.25 3.71 -5.31
N ILE A 103 2.36 2.40 -5.07
CA ILE A 103 1.21 1.49 -4.92
C ILE A 103 1.08 1.14 -3.44
N GLY A 104 -0.08 1.37 -2.84
CA GLY A 104 -0.28 1.07 -1.42
C GLY A 104 -1.60 0.34 -1.13
N ASN A 105 -1.52 -0.76 -0.37
CA ASN A 105 -2.70 -1.49 0.09
C ASN A 105 -3.08 -1.07 1.52
N SER A 106 -4.36 -0.83 1.77
CA SER A 106 -4.89 -0.54 3.11
C SER A 106 -4.16 0.65 3.77
N ILE A 107 -3.50 0.47 4.93
CA ILE A 107 -2.67 1.52 5.55
C ILE A 107 -1.50 1.94 4.65
N GLY A 108 -0.99 1.05 3.79
CA GLY A 108 0.01 1.41 2.77
C GLY A 108 -0.50 2.45 1.79
N GLY A 109 -1.79 2.42 1.46
CA GLY A 109 -2.43 3.46 0.65
C GLY A 109 -2.58 4.79 1.39
N TRP A 110 -2.83 4.74 2.70
CA TRP A 110 -2.80 5.95 3.54
C TRP A 110 -1.39 6.56 3.57
N ILE A 111 -0.36 5.74 3.76
CA ILE A 111 1.04 6.19 3.69
C ILE A 111 1.33 6.83 2.33
N ALA A 112 0.91 6.22 1.22
CA ALA A 112 1.10 6.75 -0.13
C ALA A 112 0.44 8.13 -0.31
N ALA A 113 -0.79 8.30 0.19
CA ALA A 113 -1.49 9.59 0.16
C ALA A 113 -0.77 10.68 0.99
N GLU A 114 -0.25 10.33 2.17
CA GLU A 114 0.53 11.23 3.02
C GLU A 114 1.91 11.56 2.44
N MET A 115 2.53 10.61 1.72
CA MET A 115 3.76 10.86 0.94
C MET A 115 3.51 11.91 -0.13
N ALA A 116 2.46 11.74 -0.96
CA ALA A 116 2.16 12.68 -2.04
C ALA A 116 1.84 14.09 -1.55
N LEU A 117 1.24 14.24 -0.35
CA LEU A 117 1.02 15.54 0.29
C LEU A 117 2.32 16.24 0.73
N ARG A 118 3.38 15.48 0.98
CA ARG A 118 4.68 15.97 1.50
C ARG A 118 5.77 15.99 0.44
N ASP A 119 5.52 15.40 -0.71
CA ASP A 119 6.48 15.39 -1.81
C ASP A 119 6.64 16.81 -2.37
N ASN A 120 7.76 17.43 -2.05
CA ASN A 120 8.14 18.77 -2.52
C ASN A 120 9.27 18.72 -3.56
N GLN A 121 9.73 17.51 -3.92
CA GLN A 121 10.83 17.29 -4.86
C GLN A 121 10.39 16.61 -6.16
N GLY A 122 9.10 16.25 -6.30
CA GLY A 122 8.58 15.54 -7.48
C GLY A 122 9.10 14.12 -7.59
N ARG A 123 9.29 13.44 -6.45
CA ARG A 123 9.71 12.03 -6.43
C ARG A 123 8.59 11.10 -6.89
N ILE A 124 7.33 11.51 -6.67
CA ILE A 124 6.14 10.71 -6.99
C ILE A 124 5.55 11.20 -8.31
N GLY A 125 5.40 10.29 -9.28
CA GLY A 125 4.76 10.54 -10.56
C GLY A 125 3.29 10.15 -10.60
N ALA A 126 2.89 9.13 -9.85
CA ALA A 126 1.50 8.65 -9.78
C ALA A 126 1.24 7.86 -8.49
N LEU A 127 -0.02 7.73 -8.09
CA LEU A 127 -0.45 6.85 -7.00
C LEU A 127 -1.39 5.75 -7.51
N THR A 128 -1.30 4.57 -6.90
CA THR A 128 -2.31 3.52 -6.97
C THR A 128 -2.68 3.07 -5.57
N LEU A 129 -3.93 3.27 -5.18
CA LEU A 129 -4.43 2.97 -3.84
C LEU A 129 -5.31 1.73 -3.91
N LEU A 130 -4.85 0.61 -3.31
CA LEU A 130 -5.55 -0.67 -3.29
C LEU A 130 -6.32 -0.81 -1.96
N ASN A 131 -7.65 -0.69 -2.00
CA ASN A 131 -8.51 -0.78 -0.81
C ASN A 131 -7.95 0.03 0.38
N ALA A 132 -7.53 1.26 0.09
CA ALA A 132 -6.81 2.11 1.03
C ALA A 132 -7.71 2.63 2.15
N VAL A 133 -7.18 2.70 3.35
CA VAL A 133 -7.80 3.41 4.49
C VAL A 133 -7.15 4.80 4.64
N GLY A 134 -7.58 5.61 5.61
CA GLY A 134 -6.91 6.89 5.93
C GLY A 134 -7.83 8.11 5.93
N ILE A 135 -8.93 8.13 5.17
CA ILE A 135 -9.87 9.25 5.18
C ILE A 135 -11.04 9.00 6.14
N HIS A 136 -11.60 10.05 6.70
CA HIS A 136 -12.83 9.95 7.47
C HIS A 136 -14.04 9.73 6.56
N ALA A 137 -14.86 8.71 6.86
CA ALA A 137 -16.15 8.50 6.21
C ALA A 137 -17.19 9.48 6.77
N HIS A 138 -17.86 10.23 5.91
CA HIS A 138 -18.90 11.18 6.35
C HIS A 138 -20.18 10.49 6.86
N MET A 139 -20.47 9.29 6.33
CA MET A 139 -21.68 8.51 6.64
C MET A 139 -21.28 7.26 7.44
N VAL A 140 -22.10 6.90 8.43
CA VAL A 140 -21.81 5.77 9.33
C VAL A 140 -21.68 4.45 8.56
N GLU A 141 -22.57 4.23 7.58
CA GLU A 141 -22.58 3.04 6.73
C GLU A 141 -21.36 2.91 5.79
N ASN A 142 -20.58 3.96 5.66
CA ASN A 142 -19.35 3.97 4.84
C ASN A 142 -18.09 3.86 5.71
N ARG A 143 -18.22 3.59 7.00
CA ARG A 143 -17.07 3.49 7.91
C ARG A 143 -16.25 2.24 7.65
N VAL A 144 -14.94 2.39 7.78
CA VAL A 144 -14.01 1.26 7.85
C VAL A 144 -14.22 0.52 9.17
N VAL A 145 -14.20 -0.79 9.11
CA VAL A 145 -14.36 -1.66 10.29
C VAL A 145 -13.15 -1.51 11.23
N ASP A 146 -13.42 -1.34 12.52
CA ASP A 146 -12.37 -1.37 13.54
C ASP A 146 -12.03 -2.83 13.90
N VAL A 147 -10.87 -3.28 13.42
CA VAL A 147 -10.43 -4.66 13.57
C VAL A 147 -9.70 -4.94 14.90
N ARG A 148 -9.50 -3.94 15.78
CA ARG A 148 -8.69 -4.07 17.01
C ARG A 148 -9.21 -5.14 17.98
N THR A 149 -10.50 -5.35 18.02
CA THR A 149 -11.14 -6.29 18.95
C THR A 149 -11.67 -7.55 18.27
N MET A 150 -11.42 -7.71 16.99
CA MET A 150 -11.90 -8.85 16.20
C MET A 150 -10.95 -10.03 16.24
N ALA A 151 -11.49 -11.24 16.19
CA ALA A 151 -10.68 -12.43 16.00
C ALA A 151 -10.04 -12.45 14.59
N PRO A 152 -8.82 -12.98 14.42
CA PRO A 152 -8.16 -13.07 13.12
C PRO A 152 -9.00 -13.77 12.04
N SER A 153 -9.79 -14.79 12.43
CA SER A 153 -10.73 -15.49 11.54
C SER A 153 -11.81 -14.56 10.99
N ASP A 154 -12.36 -13.68 11.83
CA ASP A 154 -13.44 -12.76 11.45
C ASP A 154 -12.90 -11.66 10.53
N ILE A 155 -11.70 -11.12 10.85
CA ILE A 155 -10.99 -10.19 9.98
C ILE A 155 -10.75 -10.84 8.61
N SER A 156 -10.33 -12.10 8.58
CA SER A 156 -10.08 -12.84 7.34
C SER A 156 -11.36 -13.01 6.51
N GLN A 157 -12.51 -13.28 7.14
CA GLN A 157 -13.79 -13.39 6.44
C GLN A 157 -14.20 -12.08 5.76
N LEU A 158 -13.93 -10.93 6.40
CA LEU A 158 -14.20 -9.61 5.84
C LEU A 158 -13.19 -9.21 4.76
N SER A 159 -11.97 -9.74 4.85
CA SER A 159 -10.85 -9.33 3.99
C SER A 159 -10.75 -10.11 2.69
N PHE A 160 -11.36 -11.31 2.60
CA PHE A 160 -11.29 -12.18 1.43
C PHE A 160 -12.68 -12.64 1.00
N ALA A 161 -13.06 -12.35 -0.24
CA ALA A 161 -14.27 -12.85 -0.88
C ALA A 161 -14.20 -14.37 -1.04
N LYS A 162 -13.05 -14.87 -1.52
CA LYS A 162 -12.82 -16.28 -1.82
C LYS A 162 -12.17 -17.00 -0.65
N ALA A 163 -12.81 -18.10 -0.19
CA ALA A 163 -12.33 -18.88 0.95
C ALA A 163 -10.93 -19.48 0.75
N GLU A 164 -10.56 -19.79 -0.49
CA GLU A 164 -9.26 -20.37 -0.87
C GLU A 164 -8.06 -19.47 -0.58
N PHE A 165 -8.27 -18.16 -0.52
CA PHE A 165 -7.22 -17.19 -0.18
C PHE A 165 -7.14 -16.87 1.31
N ARG A 166 -8.10 -17.35 2.12
CA ARG A 166 -8.11 -17.11 3.56
C ARG A 166 -7.01 -17.89 4.24
N PRO A 167 -6.19 -17.25 5.11
CA PRO A 167 -5.18 -17.96 5.87
C PRO A 167 -5.81 -19.06 6.74
N ASP A 168 -5.21 -20.23 6.72
CA ASP A 168 -5.53 -21.30 7.67
C ASP A 168 -4.77 -21.05 8.99
N PHE A 169 -5.39 -20.31 9.90
CA PHE A 169 -4.80 -19.98 11.20
C PHE A 169 -4.52 -21.21 12.07
N ALA A 170 -5.20 -22.34 11.82
CA ALA A 170 -4.96 -23.57 12.57
C ALA A 170 -3.59 -24.18 12.23
N SER A 171 -3.13 -23.99 10.99
CA SER A 171 -1.83 -24.47 10.52
C SER A 171 -0.66 -23.57 10.91
N PHE A 172 -0.91 -22.38 11.46
CA PHE A 172 0.17 -21.45 11.83
C PHE A 172 1.04 -22.03 12.92
N THR A 173 2.35 -21.90 12.73
CA THR A 173 3.34 -22.12 13.80
C THR A 173 3.21 -21.04 14.88
N ASP A 174 3.77 -21.28 16.07
CA ASP A 174 3.80 -20.27 17.14
C ASP A 174 4.50 -18.98 16.71
N GLY A 175 5.57 -19.09 15.91
CA GLY A 175 6.26 -17.94 15.34
C GLY A 175 5.39 -17.12 14.38
N GLN A 176 4.58 -17.77 13.54
CA GLN A 176 3.66 -17.08 12.64
C GLN A 176 2.51 -16.40 13.41
N ARG A 177 1.97 -17.05 14.44
CA ARG A 177 0.98 -16.43 15.33
C ARG A 177 1.54 -15.22 16.07
N ALA A 178 2.76 -15.33 16.59
CA ALA A 178 3.45 -14.22 17.27
C ALA A 178 3.69 -13.04 16.32
N ALA A 179 4.16 -13.30 15.09
CA ALA A 179 4.38 -12.27 14.07
C ALA A 179 3.07 -11.56 13.70
N ALA A 180 1.98 -12.30 13.45
CA ALA A 180 0.67 -11.72 13.14
C ALA A 180 0.16 -10.82 14.28
N GLY A 181 0.31 -11.28 15.54
CA GLY A 181 -0.06 -10.47 16.71
C GLY A 181 0.81 -9.23 16.89
N ALA A 182 2.11 -9.29 16.57
CA ALA A 182 3.02 -8.15 16.59
C ALA A 182 2.65 -7.14 15.49
N ASN A 183 2.33 -7.60 14.28
CA ASN A 183 1.88 -6.75 13.18
C ASN A 183 0.58 -5.99 13.54
N GLN A 184 -0.38 -6.63 14.19
CA GLN A 184 -1.60 -5.97 14.66
C GLN A 184 -1.33 -4.87 15.70
N LYS A 185 -0.42 -5.13 16.65
CA LYS A 185 0.00 -4.12 17.64
C LYS A 185 0.67 -2.93 16.96
N THR A 186 1.54 -3.19 16.00
CA THR A 186 2.23 -2.14 15.22
C THR A 186 1.23 -1.33 14.38
N LEU A 187 0.25 -1.99 13.75
CA LEU A 187 -0.83 -1.32 13.03
C LEU A 187 -1.62 -0.37 13.94
N ALA A 188 -1.95 -0.82 15.17
CA ALA A 188 -2.66 0.01 16.13
C ALA A 188 -1.84 1.25 16.56
N ILE A 189 -0.52 1.14 16.66
CA ILE A 189 0.36 2.28 16.96
C ILE A 189 0.28 3.31 15.83
N TYR A 190 0.54 2.93 14.59
CA TYR A 190 0.53 3.85 13.45
C TYR A 190 -0.84 4.45 13.15
N GLY A 191 -1.91 3.67 13.35
CA GLY A 191 -3.28 4.12 13.16
C GLY A 191 -3.77 5.09 14.24
N GLY A 192 -3.12 5.11 15.41
CA GLY A 192 -3.44 5.98 16.53
C GLY A 192 -4.86 5.75 17.05
N ASP A 193 -5.46 6.80 17.62
CA ASP A 193 -6.77 6.73 18.28
C ASP A 193 -7.90 6.30 17.33
N HIS A 194 -7.82 6.70 16.07
CA HIS A 194 -8.84 6.41 15.06
C HIS A 194 -8.57 5.11 14.28
N LEU A 195 -7.41 4.49 14.41
CA LEU A 195 -6.91 3.30 13.74
C LEU A 195 -6.97 3.34 12.20
N THR A 196 -8.06 3.78 11.61
CA THR A 196 -8.36 3.64 10.18
C THR A 196 -8.35 4.94 9.41
N TYR A 197 -8.19 6.10 10.07
CA TYR A 197 -8.22 7.40 9.38
C TYR A 197 -7.56 8.54 10.16
N ASP A 198 -7.06 9.54 9.44
CA ASP A 198 -6.82 10.91 9.93
C ASP A 198 -8.04 11.77 9.60
N PRO A 199 -8.70 12.40 10.59
CA PRO A 199 -9.87 13.25 10.36
C PRO A 199 -9.60 14.44 9.43
N LYS A 200 -8.35 14.80 9.21
CA LYS A 200 -7.94 15.94 8.37
C LYS A 200 -7.48 15.53 6.97
N LEU A 201 -7.13 14.26 6.73
CA LEU A 201 -6.51 13.81 5.48
C LEU A 201 -7.39 14.14 4.27
N ARG A 202 -8.68 13.77 4.30
CA ARG A 202 -9.60 14.03 3.18
C ARG A 202 -9.58 15.49 2.72
N GLY A 203 -9.60 16.43 3.68
CA GLY A 203 -9.61 17.86 3.39
C GLY A 203 -8.30 18.40 2.81
N ARG A 204 -7.23 17.61 2.80
CA ARG A 204 -5.91 17.97 2.26
C ARG A 204 -5.63 17.39 0.88
N LEU A 205 -6.34 16.30 0.49
CA LEU A 205 -6.05 15.55 -0.73
C LEU A 205 -6.24 16.37 -2.02
N HIS A 206 -6.96 17.47 -1.98
CA HIS A 206 -7.04 18.43 -3.09
C HIS A 206 -5.68 19.03 -3.48
N ARG A 207 -4.66 18.89 -2.64
CA ARG A 207 -3.28 19.36 -2.88
C ARG A 207 -2.45 18.34 -3.69
N VAL A 208 -2.91 17.10 -3.80
CA VAL A 208 -2.23 16.05 -4.58
C VAL A 208 -2.57 16.26 -6.05
N THR A 209 -1.59 16.67 -6.84
CA THR A 209 -1.79 17.00 -8.27
C THR A 209 -1.37 15.89 -9.22
N VAL A 210 -0.61 14.91 -8.74
CA VAL A 210 -0.28 13.72 -9.54
C VAL A 210 -1.53 12.88 -9.83
N PRO A 211 -1.57 12.12 -10.93
CA PRO A 211 -2.65 11.18 -11.20
C PRO A 211 -2.78 10.12 -10.10
N VAL A 212 -4.02 9.80 -9.72
CA VAL A 212 -4.32 8.81 -8.67
C VAL A 212 -5.33 7.79 -9.17
N LEU A 213 -4.98 6.51 -9.10
CA LEU A 213 -5.91 5.39 -9.31
C LEU A 213 -6.31 4.82 -7.94
N VAL A 214 -7.60 4.72 -7.68
CA VAL A 214 -8.15 4.01 -6.53
C VAL A 214 -8.78 2.71 -7.03
N VAL A 215 -8.15 1.59 -6.71
CA VAL A 215 -8.60 0.23 -7.05
C VAL A 215 -9.32 -0.36 -5.84
N TRP A 216 -10.48 -0.99 -6.06
CA TRP A 216 -11.28 -1.47 -4.95
C TRP A 216 -11.96 -2.79 -5.23
N GLY A 217 -11.73 -3.80 -4.38
CA GLY A 217 -12.50 -5.03 -4.40
C GLY A 217 -13.95 -4.77 -4.02
N GLU A 218 -14.90 -5.21 -4.85
CA GLU A 218 -16.33 -4.91 -4.67
C GLU A 218 -16.91 -5.56 -3.41
N GLU A 219 -16.31 -6.66 -2.95
CA GLU A 219 -16.75 -7.43 -1.77
C GLU A 219 -15.97 -7.09 -0.50
N ASP A 220 -15.27 -5.95 -0.46
CA ASP A 220 -14.50 -5.54 0.72
C ASP A 220 -15.40 -5.33 1.94
N GLY A 221 -15.31 -6.26 2.89
CA GLY A 221 -16.01 -6.20 4.16
C GLY A 221 -15.31 -5.33 5.22
N ILE A 222 -14.05 -4.93 4.99
CA ILE A 222 -13.30 -4.02 5.88
C ILE A 222 -13.65 -2.56 5.59
N ALA A 223 -13.63 -2.19 4.31
CA ALA A 223 -13.92 -0.83 3.85
C ALA A 223 -14.86 -0.88 2.63
N PRO A 224 -16.10 -0.42 2.75
CA PRO A 224 -17.11 -0.62 1.70
C PRO A 224 -16.77 0.13 0.42
N LEU A 225 -17.24 -0.37 -0.72
CA LEU A 225 -17.01 0.20 -2.06
C LEU A 225 -17.29 1.72 -2.14
N LYS A 226 -18.32 2.19 -1.42
CA LYS A 226 -18.66 3.62 -1.36
C LYS A 226 -17.58 4.47 -0.70
N TYR A 227 -16.85 3.88 0.27
CA TYR A 227 -15.71 4.55 0.89
C TYR A 227 -14.59 4.75 -0.15
N GLY A 228 -14.29 3.73 -0.96
CA GLY A 228 -13.31 3.81 -2.05
C GLY A 228 -13.66 4.88 -3.09
N ARG A 229 -14.93 4.97 -3.51
CA ARG A 229 -15.39 6.05 -4.41
C ARG A 229 -15.16 7.42 -3.77
N GLY A 230 -15.56 7.59 -2.50
CA GLY A 230 -15.35 8.83 -1.77
C GLY A 230 -13.87 9.16 -1.56
N TYR A 231 -12.98 8.16 -1.61
CA TYR A 231 -11.54 8.39 -1.58
C TYR A 231 -11.05 8.92 -2.94
N ALA A 232 -11.46 8.31 -4.05
CA ALA A 232 -11.13 8.79 -5.40
C ALA A 232 -11.63 10.24 -5.62
N ASP A 233 -12.86 10.54 -5.22
CA ASP A 233 -13.46 11.86 -5.33
C ASP A 233 -12.76 12.96 -4.51
N ALA A 234 -11.91 12.57 -3.56
CA ALA A 234 -11.14 13.53 -2.75
C ALA A 234 -9.89 14.07 -3.47
N PHE A 235 -9.45 13.43 -4.55
CA PHE A 235 -8.31 13.86 -5.36
C PHE A 235 -8.77 14.62 -6.60
N PRO A 236 -8.09 15.71 -7.01
CA PRO A 236 -8.41 16.41 -8.25
C PRO A 236 -8.31 15.53 -9.50
N ASN A 237 -7.34 14.64 -9.53
CA ASN A 237 -7.05 13.71 -10.64
C ASN A 237 -7.29 12.26 -10.21
N GLY A 238 -8.37 12.01 -9.46
CA GLY A 238 -8.73 10.69 -8.94
C GLY A 238 -9.52 9.88 -9.96
N HIS A 239 -9.08 8.65 -10.20
CA HIS A 239 -9.75 7.63 -11.00
C HIS A 239 -10.18 6.48 -10.11
N PHE A 240 -11.29 5.82 -10.41
CA PHE A 240 -11.81 4.71 -9.62
C PHE A 240 -11.99 3.46 -10.49
N ALA A 241 -11.42 2.34 -10.02
CA ALA A 241 -11.53 1.03 -10.67
C ALA A 241 -12.05 -0.03 -9.69
N PRO A 242 -13.33 -0.45 -9.77
CA PRO A 242 -13.83 -1.58 -9.01
C PRO A 242 -13.28 -2.90 -9.58
N ILE A 243 -13.00 -3.86 -8.71
CA ILE A 243 -12.55 -5.21 -9.07
C ILE A 243 -13.59 -6.21 -8.56
N ALA A 244 -14.26 -6.88 -9.48
CA ALA A 244 -15.22 -7.91 -9.17
C ALA A 244 -14.54 -9.15 -8.54
N ASP A 245 -15.29 -9.92 -7.77
CA ASP A 245 -14.85 -11.17 -7.13
C ASP A 245 -13.58 -11.00 -6.26
N ALA A 246 -13.41 -9.84 -5.63
CA ALA A 246 -12.30 -9.53 -4.73
C ALA A 246 -12.77 -8.66 -3.56
N ALA A 247 -12.14 -8.85 -2.40
CA ALA A 247 -12.38 -8.07 -1.20
C ALA A 247 -11.20 -7.11 -0.92
N HIS A 248 -10.66 -7.09 0.32
CA HIS A 248 -9.64 -6.14 0.78
C HIS A 248 -8.26 -6.30 0.13
N PHE A 249 -8.03 -7.45 -0.52
CA PHE A 249 -6.75 -7.78 -1.16
C PHE A 249 -6.94 -8.11 -2.65
N PRO A 250 -7.40 -7.18 -3.51
CA PRO A 250 -7.59 -7.45 -4.94
C PRO A 250 -6.28 -7.86 -5.63
N GLN A 251 -5.13 -7.41 -5.13
CA GLN A 251 -3.80 -7.83 -5.60
C GLN A 251 -3.48 -9.31 -5.30
N ILE A 252 -4.27 -9.99 -4.45
CA ILE A 252 -4.15 -11.43 -4.17
C ILE A 252 -5.26 -12.19 -4.89
N GLU A 253 -6.51 -11.78 -4.73
CA GLU A 253 -7.69 -12.53 -5.18
C GLU A 253 -7.95 -12.38 -6.69
N ALA A 254 -7.54 -11.25 -7.27
CA ALA A 254 -7.79 -10.88 -8.66
C ALA A 254 -6.58 -10.15 -9.27
N LEU A 255 -5.38 -10.72 -9.11
CA LEU A 255 -4.10 -10.10 -9.54
C LEU A 255 -4.14 -9.62 -10.99
N GLY A 256 -4.63 -10.46 -11.93
CA GLY A 256 -4.70 -10.12 -13.34
C GLY A 256 -5.60 -8.89 -13.62
N ALA A 257 -6.78 -8.81 -12.97
CA ALA A 257 -7.68 -7.67 -13.11
C ALA A 257 -7.09 -6.41 -12.48
N THR A 258 -6.42 -6.55 -11.33
CA THR A 258 -5.73 -5.45 -10.64
C THR A 258 -4.60 -4.87 -11.50
N LEU A 259 -3.74 -5.73 -12.07
CA LEU A 259 -2.69 -5.32 -13.00
C LEU A 259 -3.24 -4.70 -14.28
N GLY A 260 -4.35 -5.25 -14.81
CA GLY A 260 -5.05 -4.68 -15.97
C GLY A 260 -5.56 -3.26 -15.71
N ALA A 261 -6.15 -3.00 -14.53
CA ALA A 261 -6.58 -1.66 -14.13
C ALA A 261 -5.40 -0.68 -14.02
N ILE A 262 -4.28 -1.12 -13.43
CA ILE A 262 -3.05 -0.32 -13.33
C ILE A 262 -2.47 -0.04 -14.72
N GLY A 263 -2.36 -1.04 -15.58
CA GLY A 263 -1.84 -0.87 -16.95
C GLY A 263 -2.69 0.08 -17.79
N ASN A 264 -4.02 -0.02 -17.72
CA ASN A 264 -4.94 0.91 -18.39
C ASN A 264 -4.75 2.34 -17.86
N PHE A 265 -4.61 2.53 -16.56
CA PHE A 265 -4.37 3.84 -15.95
C PHE A 265 -3.04 4.45 -16.43
N VAL A 266 -1.96 3.68 -16.40
CA VAL A 266 -0.64 4.13 -16.87
C VAL A 266 -0.70 4.55 -18.34
N SER A 267 -1.30 3.75 -19.20
CA SER A 267 -1.34 4.01 -20.64
C SER A 267 -2.24 5.20 -21.03
N THR A 268 -3.26 5.51 -20.22
CA THR A 268 -4.26 6.54 -20.57
C THR A 268 -4.05 7.87 -19.85
N VAL A 269 -3.47 7.85 -18.65
CA VAL A 269 -3.41 9.01 -17.75
C VAL A 269 -1.99 9.43 -17.42
N VAL A 270 -1.10 8.46 -17.19
CA VAL A 270 0.31 8.73 -16.95
C VAL A 270 1.01 8.82 -18.29
N LYS A 271 0.97 9.98 -18.94
CA LYS A 271 1.70 10.19 -20.20
C LYS A 271 3.20 9.99 -19.95
N PRO A 272 3.91 9.27 -20.85
CA PRO A 272 5.35 9.36 -20.87
C PRO A 272 5.74 10.83 -21.02
N GLY A 273 6.64 11.31 -20.19
CA GLY A 273 7.07 12.70 -20.25
C GLY A 273 7.41 13.08 -21.70
N GLU A 274 6.76 14.09 -22.25
CA GLU A 274 7.21 14.74 -23.45
C GLU A 274 8.60 15.31 -23.10
N THR A 275 9.63 14.64 -23.57
CA THR A 275 10.99 15.19 -23.57
C THR A 275 11.00 16.32 -24.60
N ASP A 276 10.82 17.57 -24.12
CA ASP A 276 11.18 18.77 -24.90
C ASP A 276 12.71 18.89 -25.07
#